data_1e7da09563e3e0ee1ade6e6f3de88d1c
#
_entry.id   1e7da09563e3e0ee1ade6e6f3de88d1c
#
_cell.length_a   1.000
_cell.length_b   1.000
_cell.length_c   1.000
_cell.angle_alpha   90.00
_cell.angle_beta   90.00
_cell.angle_gamma   90.00
#
_symmetry.space_group_name_H-M   'P 1'
#
loop_
_entity.id
_entity.type
_entity.pdbx_description
1 polymer ?
#
loop_
_entity_poly.entity_id
_entity_poly.type
_entity_poly.pdbx_seq_one_letter_code
_entity_poly.pdbx_strand_id
1 'polypeptide(L)'
;MERMTPRAILERLVAFPTVSRDSNLPLIDWVEAYLAGHGIICHRHYNEDNDKAALYAHVGPEVEGGVVLSGHTDVVPVEGQPWSGDPFAVVERDGKLFGRGTTDMKGFDALAIWAMVEAQHRGVTRPLQIALSYDEEIGCTGAPPLVRAMAHLPKASDVIVGEPTMMKAVTGHKGGVTWWVHVHGFEVHSSLLHTGVSAIMWGAKLIDWANQLNASLMEAAPQGMAGLFDPPYTNAHVGQIRGGTAHNIAAKDCEFGFGFRVVPGQTLDHWRALFMAKVDELTAEMQKIRPEAWIEVTEKFSLPPFAPTKGNSAEALVRQITGDNSDNFVSYGTEASHFQAGGYDVVVCGPGSINVAHQPDEYITLEQFAEGQRFMERLLERLK
;
A
#
# COMPACT_ATOMS: atom_id res chain seq x y z
N MET A 1 -5.62 4.36 -32.87
CA MET A 1 -4.66 3.31 -32.42
C MET A 1 -5.41 1.98 -32.34
N GLU A 2 -4.76 0.83 -32.55
CA GLU A 2 -5.40 -0.48 -32.41
C GLU A 2 -5.70 -0.77 -30.91
N ARG A 3 -6.87 -1.36 -30.64
CA ARG A 3 -7.26 -1.76 -29.28
C ARG A 3 -6.51 -3.03 -28.87
N MET A 4 -5.71 -2.93 -27.84
CA MET A 4 -4.98 -4.07 -27.28
C MET A 4 -5.90 -4.95 -26.42
N THR A 5 -5.58 -6.25 -26.34
CA THR A 5 -6.21 -7.15 -25.37
C THR A 5 -5.69 -6.85 -23.96
N PRO A 6 -6.44 -7.16 -22.89
CA PRO A 6 -5.93 -7.03 -21.52
C PRO A 6 -4.57 -7.70 -21.30
N ARG A 7 -4.37 -8.88 -21.88
CA ARG A 7 -3.11 -9.60 -21.82
C ARG A 7 -1.95 -8.83 -22.48
N ALA A 8 -2.17 -8.28 -23.67
CA ALA A 8 -1.13 -7.52 -24.36
C ALA A 8 -0.76 -6.24 -23.58
N ILE A 9 -1.73 -5.61 -22.89
CA ILE A 9 -1.47 -4.50 -21.97
C ILE A 9 -0.65 -4.98 -20.79
N LEU A 10 -1.02 -6.09 -20.14
CA LEU A 10 -0.26 -6.66 -19.02
C LEU A 10 1.19 -6.96 -19.39
N GLU A 11 1.43 -7.63 -20.52
CA GLU A 11 2.77 -7.94 -21.03
C GLU A 11 3.59 -6.64 -21.21
N ARG A 12 2.95 -5.58 -21.66
CA ARG A 12 3.61 -4.29 -21.83
C ARG A 12 3.90 -3.60 -20.50
N LEU A 13 2.98 -3.62 -19.53
CA LEU A 13 3.18 -3.03 -18.21
C LEU A 13 4.28 -3.73 -17.42
N VAL A 14 4.30 -5.07 -17.44
CA VAL A 14 5.33 -5.87 -16.75
C VAL A 14 6.72 -5.60 -17.32
N ALA A 15 6.84 -5.35 -18.62
CA ALA A 15 8.11 -5.05 -19.26
C ALA A 15 8.76 -3.72 -18.80
N PHE A 16 8.04 -2.88 -18.04
CA PHE A 16 8.63 -1.73 -17.37
C PHE A 16 9.05 -2.14 -15.94
N PRO A 17 10.35 -2.14 -15.63
CA PRO A 17 10.85 -2.53 -14.30
C PRO A 17 10.68 -1.37 -13.30
N THR A 18 9.44 -1.02 -12.97
CA THR A 18 9.09 0.08 -12.08
C THR A 18 9.20 -0.32 -10.60
N VAL A 19 10.39 -0.78 -10.20
CA VAL A 19 10.66 -1.01 -8.77
C VAL A 19 10.51 0.31 -8.02
N SER A 20 9.89 0.32 -6.82
CA SER A 20 9.51 1.56 -6.12
C SER A 20 10.65 2.56 -5.91
N ARG A 21 11.92 2.11 -5.86
CA ARG A 21 13.07 3.02 -5.80
C ARG A 21 13.38 3.74 -7.12
N ASP A 22 12.86 3.23 -8.25
CA ASP A 22 13.18 3.71 -9.60
C ASP A 22 12.03 4.56 -10.16
N SER A 23 12.29 5.28 -11.24
CA SER A 23 11.28 6.08 -11.93
C SER A 23 10.20 5.21 -12.61
N ASN A 24 8.93 5.59 -12.48
CA ASN A 24 7.82 4.98 -13.22
C ASN A 24 7.47 5.73 -14.52
N LEU A 25 8.16 6.83 -14.83
CA LEU A 25 7.81 7.70 -15.97
C LEU A 25 7.74 6.96 -17.31
N PRO A 26 8.64 6.02 -17.66
CA PRO A 26 8.51 5.28 -18.93
C PRO A 26 7.20 4.50 -19.05
N LEU A 27 6.68 3.94 -17.94
CA LEU A 27 5.38 3.27 -17.90
C LEU A 27 4.25 4.29 -18.06
N ILE A 28 4.31 5.39 -17.34
CA ILE A 28 3.31 6.47 -17.40
C ILE A 28 3.26 7.09 -18.80
N ASP A 29 4.41 7.34 -19.42
CA ASP A 29 4.50 7.85 -20.79
C ASP A 29 3.79 6.93 -21.79
N TRP A 30 3.99 5.62 -21.63
CA TRP A 30 3.34 4.63 -22.49
C TRP A 30 1.83 4.59 -22.25
N VAL A 31 1.37 4.56 -20.99
CA VAL A 31 -0.07 4.52 -20.65
C VAL A 31 -0.77 5.77 -21.19
N GLU A 32 -0.20 6.96 -20.97
CA GLU A 32 -0.76 8.21 -21.48
C GLU A 32 -0.85 8.20 -23.01
N ALA A 33 0.23 7.83 -23.69
CA ALA A 33 0.23 7.76 -25.15
C ALA A 33 -0.79 6.76 -25.69
N TYR A 34 -0.98 5.62 -25.03
CA TYR A 34 -1.97 4.62 -25.39
C TYR A 34 -3.40 5.15 -25.21
N LEU A 35 -3.72 5.71 -24.05
CA LEU A 35 -5.04 6.28 -23.77
C LEU A 35 -5.35 7.48 -24.67
N ALA A 36 -4.39 8.39 -24.87
CA ALA A 36 -4.53 9.53 -25.77
C ALA A 36 -4.76 9.10 -27.22
N GLY A 37 -4.15 8.00 -27.67
CA GLY A 37 -4.39 7.40 -28.98
C GLY A 37 -5.83 6.91 -29.19
N HIS A 38 -6.60 6.77 -28.09
CA HIS A 38 -8.04 6.46 -28.11
C HIS A 38 -8.92 7.68 -27.77
N GLY A 39 -8.34 8.89 -27.69
CA GLY A 39 -9.07 10.13 -27.44
C GLY A 39 -9.36 10.37 -25.94
N ILE A 40 -8.68 9.68 -25.03
CA ILE A 40 -8.82 9.86 -23.58
C ILE A 40 -7.78 10.87 -23.10
N ILE A 41 -8.24 11.92 -22.42
CA ILE A 41 -7.35 12.94 -21.86
C ILE A 41 -6.84 12.45 -20.51
N CYS A 42 -5.50 12.40 -20.38
CA CYS A 42 -4.83 12.03 -19.15
C CYS A 42 -4.27 13.25 -18.44
N HIS A 43 -4.17 13.17 -17.13
CA HIS A 43 -3.55 14.15 -16.25
C HIS A 43 -2.46 13.46 -15.45
N ARG A 44 -1.38 14.19 -15.15
CA ARG A 44 -0.28 13.71 -14.31
C ARG A 44 -0.14 14.54 -13.05
N HIS A 45 0.26 13.88 -12.00
CA HIS A 45 0.73 14.53 -10.79
C HIS A 45 2.13 13.97 -10.46
N TYR A 46 3.14 14.84 -10.55
CA TYR A 46 4.53 14.47 -10.30
C TYR A 46 4.85 14.51 -8.81
N ASN A 47 5.79 13.67 -8.36
CA ASN A 47 6.41 13.82 -7.04
C ASN A 47 7.31 15.07 -6.99
N GLU A 48 7.86 15.38 -5.81
CA GLU A 48 8.68 16.58 -5.60
C GLU A 48 9.96 16.60 -6.48
N ASP A 49 10.54 15.43 -6.73
CA ASP A 49 11.77 15.29 -7.53
C ASP A 49 11.49 15.24 -9.05
N ASN A 50 10.24 15.18 -9.47
CA ASN A 50 9.78 15.02 -10.86
C ASN A 50 10.33 13.78 -11.58
N ASP A 51 10.68 12.74 -10.84
CA ASP A 51 11.16 11.46 -11.38
C ASP A 51 10.09 10.36 -11.35
N LYS A 52 8.93 10.63 -10.72
CA LYS A 52 7.75 9.77 -10.70
C LYS A 52 6.49 10.58 -10.96
N ALA A 53 5.47 9.94 -11.51
CA ALA A 53 4.17 10.55 -11.71
C ALA A 53 3.03 9.56 -11.43
N ALA A 54 1.97 10.05 -10.78
CA ALA A 54 0.65 9.43 -10.83
C ALA A 54 -0.06 9.88 -12.12
N LEU A 55 -0.91 9.00 -12.67
CA LEU A 55 -1.73 9.29 -13.83
C LEU A 55 -3.20 9.07 -13.50
N TYR A 56 -4.05 9.98 -13.94
CA TYR A 56 -5.50 9.81 -13.82
C TYR A 56 -6.22 10.34 -15.06
N ALA A 57 -7.36 9.76 -15.35
CA ALA A 57 -8.16 10.11 -16.52
C ALA A 57 -9.65 9.87 -16.27
N HIS A 58 -10.49 10.51 -17.09
CA HIS A 58 -11.93 10.44 -17.03
C HIS A 58 -12.50 10.10 -18.41
N VAL A 59 -13.50 9.22 -18.44
CA VAL A 59 -14.26 8.85 -19.64
C VAL A 59 -15.76 8.89 -19.30
N GLY A 60 -16.56 9.41 -20.22
CA GLY A 60 -18.00 9.55 -20.08
C GLY A 60 -18.45 10.99 -19.82
N PRO A 61 -19.70 11.18 -19.33
CA PRO A 61 -20.24 12.51 -19.11
C PRO A 61 -19.57 13.22 -17.93
N GLU A 62 -19.50 14.56 -18.01
CA GLU A 62 -18.98 15.44 -16.94
C GLU A 62 -20.01 15.61 -15.81
N VAL A 63 -20.37 14.53 -15.14
CA VAL A 63 -21.36 14.48 -14.05
C VAL A 63 -20.78 13.74 -12.85
N GLU A 64 -21.28 14.06 -11.66
CA GLU A 64 -20.92 13.32 -10.43
C GLU A 64 -21.43 11.88 -10.47
N GLY A 65 -20.83 11.02 -9.69
CA GLY A 65 -21.11 9.58 -9.63
C GLY A 65 -20.12 8.79 -10.47
N GLY A 66 -20.47 7.54 -10.79
CA GLY A 66 -19.57 6.65 -11.53
C GLY A 66 -18.50 6.01 -10.64
N VAL A 67 -17.44 5.48 -11.27
CA VAL A 67 -16.47 4.61 -10.61
C VAL A 67 -15.05 5.04 -10.92
N VAL A 68 -14.17 5.04 -9.91
CA VAL A 68 -12.71 5.09 -10.06
C VAL A 68 -12.15 3.67 -9.97
N LEU A 69 -11.33 3.28 -10.93
CA LEU A 69 -10.46 2.12 -10.85
C LEU A 69 -9.08 2.59 -10.39
N SER A 70 -8.66 2.18 -9.19
CA SER A 70 -7.38 2.58 -8.59
C SER A 70 -6.40 1.43 -8.54
N GLY A 71 -5.16 1.70 -8.96
CA GLY A 71 -4.05 0.78 -8.83
C GLY A 71 -2.71 1.51 -8.73
N HIS A 72 -1.65 0.76 -8.41
CA HIS A 72 -0.30 1.29 -8.35
C HIS A 72 0.57 0.71 -9.46
N THR A 73 1.53 1.52 -9.91
CA THR A 73 2.41 1.18 -11.05
C THR A 73 3.76 0.63 -10.62
N ASP A 74 4.12 0.82 -9.36
CA ASP A 74 5.37 0.31 -8.80
C ASP A 74 5.26 -1.15 -8.36
N VAL A 75 6.40 -1.76 -8.13
CA VAL A 75 6.54 -3.15 -7.70
C VAL A 75 7.70 -3.30 -6.73
N VAL A 76 7.64 -4.31 -5.86
CA VAL A 76 8.77 -4.64 -4.95
C VAL A 76 10.01 -5.11 -5.72
N PRO A 77 11.22 -4.96 -5.12
CA PRO A 77 12.48 -5.42 -5.70
C PRO A 77 12.48 -6.93 -6.03
N VAL A 78 13.26 -7.28 -7.04
CA VAL A 78 13.48 -8.67 -7.48
C VAL A 78 14.89 -9.18 -7.15
N GLU A 79 15.80 -8.29 -6.77
CA GLU A 79 17.19 -8.62 -6.47
C GLU A 79 17.29 -9.55 -5.27
N GLY A 80 18.16 -10.55 -5.39
CA GLY A 80 18.37 -11.55 -4.34
C GLY A 80 17.29 -12.63 -4.26
N GLN A 81 16.27 -12.56 -5.10
CA GLN A 81 15.23 -13.60 -5.20
C GLN A 81 15.58 -14.63 -6.30
N PRO A 82 15.33 -15.93 -6.07
CA PRO A 82 15.63 -16.98 -7.04
C PRO A 82 14.54 -17.11 -8.11
N TRP A 83 14.47 -16.13 -9.04
CA TRP A 83 13.55 -16.20 -10.17
C TRP A 83 13.98 -17.27 -11.18
N SER A 84 13.01 -18.03 -11.72
CA SER A 84 13.26 -19.04 -12.74
C SER A 84 13.40 -18.49 -14.17
N GLY A 85 13.11 -17.20 -14.37
CA GLY A 85 13.19 -16.48 -15.65
C GLY A 85 13.36 -14.98 -15.45
N ASP A 86 13.21 -14.20 -16.51
CA ASP A 86 13.18 -12.74 -16.42
C ASP A 86 11.89 -12.28 -15.70
N PRO A 87 11.99 -11.63 -14.53
CA PRO A 87 10.81 -11.16 -13.80
C PRO A 87 10.01 -10.07 -14.53
N PHE A 88 10.59 -9.41 -15.49
CA PHE A 88 9.96 -8.34 -16.27
C PHE A 88 9.53 -8.78 -17.69
N ALA A 89 9.46 -10.08 -17.91
CA ALA A 89 8.88 -10.68 -19.12
C ALA A 89 7.77 -11.66 -18.73
N VAL A 90 6.53 -11.39 -19.16
CA VAL A 90 5.40 -12.28 -18.86
C VAL A 90 5.59 -13.61 -19.59
N VAL A 91 5.61 -14.71 -18.85
CA VAL A 91 5.71 -16.07 -19.38
C VAL A 91 4.48 -16.88 -18.98
N GLU A 92 3.78 -17.43 -19.97
CA GLU A 92 2.70 -18.39 -19.71
C GLU A 92 3.23 -19.80 -19.53
N ARG A 93 2.88 -20.41 -18.41
CA ARG A 93 3.19 -21.79 -18.11
C ARG A 93 2.12 -22.36 -17.16
N ASP A 94 1.65 -23.56 -17.40
CA ASP A 94 0.73 -24.31 -16.53
C ASP A 94 -0.53 -23.52 -16.13
N GLY A 95 -1.12 -22.77 -17.06
CA GLY A 95 -2.33 -21.98 -16.83
C GLY A 95 -2.10 -20.73 -15.98
N LYS A 96 -0.85 -20.23 -15.90
CA LYS A 96 -0.44 -19.05 -15.13
C LYS A 96 0.39 -18.12 -15.99
N LEU A 97 0.28 -16.82 -15.72
CA LEU A 97 1.12 -15.76 -16.26
C LEU A 97 2.13 -15.35 -15.19
N PHE A 98 3.39 -15.72 -15.37
CA PHE A 98 4.47 -15.41 -14.45
C PHE A 98 5.10 -14.05 -14.81
N GLY A 99 5.45 -13.26 -13.79
CA GLY A 99 6.13 -11.98 -13.91
C GLY A 99 5.87 -11.11 -12.69
N ARG A 100 6.83 -10.25 -12.31
CA ARG A 100 6.68 -9.30 -11.21
C ARG A 100 5.59 -8.29 -11.53
N GLY A 101 4.64 -8.11 -10.60
CA GLY A 101 3.48 -7.24 -10.76
C GLY A 101 2.31 -7.90 -11.51
N THR A 102 2.41 -9.17 -11.95
CA THR A 102 1.27 -9.83 -12.62
C THR A 102 0.07 -9.97 -11.67
N THR A 103 0.32 -10.16 -10.39
CA THR A 103 -0.68 -10.21 -9.32
C THR A 103 -0.76 -8.88 -8.58
N ASP A 104 0.37 -8.24 -8.27
CA ASP A 104 0.47 -7.06 -7.41
C ASP A 104 1.19 -5.91 -8.14
N MET A 105 0.45 -4.98 -8.84
CA MET A 105 -0.95 -5.19 -9.24
C MET A 105 -1.19 -4.79 -10.71
N LYS A 106 -0.14 -4.90 -11.57
CA LYS A 106 -0.23 -4.56 -13.00
C LYS A 106 -1.26 -5.42 -13.77
N GLY A 107 -1.64 -6.60 -13.21
CA GLY A 107 -2.74 -7.39 -13.71
C GLY A 107 -4.07 -6.62 -13.67
N PHE A 108 -4.37 -5.98 -12.56
CA PHE A 108 -5.53 -5.10 -12.44
C PHE A 108 -5.37 -3.83 -13.28
N ASP A 109 -4.20 -3.20 -13.27
CA ASP A 109 -3.93 -2.00 -14.07
C ASP A 109 -4.19 -2.23 -15.56
N ALA A 110 -3.77 -3.39 -16.07
CA ALA A 110 -4.02 -3.77 -17.46
C ALA A 110 -5.51 -3.88 -17.77
N LEU A 111 -6.29 -4.45 -16.84
CA LEU A 111 -7.74 -4.56 -16.97
C LEU A 111 -8.42 -3.18 -16.85
N ALA A 112 -7.94 -2.31 -15.95
CA ALA A 112 -8.45 -0.96 -15.79
C ALA A 112 -8.19 -0.10 -17.02
N ILE A 113 -6.98 -0.12 -17.59
CA ILE A 113 -6.61 0.58 -18.82
C ILE A 113 -7.48 0.07 -19.99
N TRP A 114 -7.66 -1.24 -20.11
CA TRP A 114 -8.53 -1.83 -21.11
C TRP A 114 -9.98 -1.36 -20.93
N ALA A 115 -10.49 -1.33 -19.71
CA ALA A 115 -11.86 -0.89 -19.42
C ALA A 115 -12.07 0.59 -19.78
N MET A 116 -11.07 1.47 -19.56
CA MET A 116 -11.13 2.87 -19.99
C MET A 116 -11.30 3.00 -21.50
N VAL A 117 -10.51 2.24 -22.28
CA VAL A 117 -10.60 2.24 -23.74
C VAL A 117 -11.95 1.71 -24.22
N GLU A 118 -12.44 0.61 -23.63
CA GLU A 118 -13.75 0.06 -23.95
C GLU A 118 -14.90 1.02 -23.59
N ALA A 119 -14.82 1.70 -22.42
CA ALA A 119 -15.78 2.73 -22.03
C ALA A 119 -15.85 3.87 -23.05
N GLN A 120 -14.69 4.35 -23.49
CA GLN A 120 -14.59 5.41 -24.52
C GLN A 120 -15.24 5.01 -25.84
N HIS A 121 -15.02 3.78 -26.30
CA HIS A 121 -15.55 3.31 -27.57
C HIS A 121 -17.02 2.87 -27.54
N ARG A 122 -17.47 2.29 -26.42
CA ARG A 122 -18.86 1.83 -26.29
C ARG A 122 -19.82 2.96 -25.90
N GLY A 123 -19.28 4.04 -25.32
CA GLY A 123 -20.05 5.10 -24.66
C GLY A 123 -20.59 4.62 -23.30
N VAL A 124 -20.53 5.49 -22.31
CA VAL A 124 -21.08 5.26 -20.97
C VAL A 124 -21.95 6.46 -20.55
N THR A 125 -22.99 6.22 -19.77
CA THR A 125 -23.90 7.26 -19.26
C THR A 125 -23.54 7.69 -17.83
N ARG A 126 -22.71 6.90 -17.14
CA ARG A 126 -22.07 7.22 -15.87
C ARG A 126 -20.54 7.17 -16.06
N PRO A 127 -19.79 8.12 -15.49
CA PRO A 127 -18.36 8.21 -15.75
C PRO A 127 -17.56 7.03 -15.20
N LEU A 128 -16.49 6.68 -15.93
CA LEU A 128 -15.42 5.81 -15.47
C LEU A 128 -14.13 6.62 -15.38
N GLN A 129 -13.44 6.50 -14.26
CA GLN A 129 -12.16 7.14 -14.03
C GLN A 129 -11.09 6.08 -13.72
N ILE A 130 -9.85 6.38 -14.02
CA ILE A 130 -8.69 5.59 -13.62
C ILE A 130 -7.76 6.45 -12.77
N ALA A 131 -7.15 5.85 -11.76
CA ALA A 131 -6.17 6.47 -10.87
C ALA A 131 -5.00 5.50 -10.70
N LEU A 132 -3.85 5.80 -11.31
CA LEU A 132 -2.63 5.01 -11.23
C LEU A 132 -1.60 5.77 -10.39
N SER A 133 -1.24 5.23 -9.25
CA SER A 133 -0.30 5.82 -8.30
C SER A 133 1.13 5.29 -8.47
N TYR A 134 2.01 5.75 -7.61
CA TYR A 134 3.38 5.30 -7.42
C TYR A 134 3.69 5.17 -5.92
N ASP A 135 4.76 4.43 -5.57
CA ASP A 135 5.26 4.26 -4.21
C ASP A 135 4.21 3.67 -3.23
N GLU A 136 3.33 2.82 -3.74
CA GLU A 136 2.40 2.07 -2.90
C GLU A 136 3.18 1.15 -1.96
N GLU A 137 4.11 0.38 -2.51
CA GLU A 137 4.90 -0.66 -1.87
C GLU A 137 5.85 -0.14 -0.77
N ILE A 138 6.10 1.16 -0.76
CA ILE A 138 6.94 1.83 0.24
C ILE A 138 6.18 2.85 1.09
N GLY A 139 4.83 2.82 1.03
CA GLY A 139 4.01 3.61 1.93
C GLY A 139 2.83 4.34 1.36
N CYS A 140 2.36 3.99 0.18
CA CYS A 140 1.24 4.64 -0.52
C CYS A 140 1.43 6.16 -0.67
N THR A 141 2.69 6.63 -0.78
CA THR A 141 3.00 8.07 -0.73
C THR A 141 2.47 8.84 -1.93
N GLY A 142 2.29 8.16 -3.07
CA GLY A 142 1.69 8.72 -4.28
C GLY A 142 0.17 8.89 -4.21
N ALA A 143 -0.53 8.13 -3.38
CA ALA A 143 -1.99 8.15 -3.34
C ALA A 143 -2.60 9.44 -2.75
N PRO A 144 -2.13 10.01 -1.61
CA PRO A 144 -2.70 11.25 -1.10
C PRO A 144 -2.63 12.44 -2.06
N PRO A 145 -1.49 12.72 -2.74
CA PRO A 145 -1.46 13.79 -3.74
C PRO A 145 -2.31 13.48 -4.98
N LEU A 146 -2.39 12.22 -5.43
CA LEU A 146 -3.25 11.80 -6.52
C LEU A 146 -4.73 12.07 -6.22
N VAL A 147 -5.23 11.65 -5.04
CA VAL A 147 -6.62 11.88 -4.60
C VAL A 147 -6.94 13.38 -4.58
N ARG A 148 -6.01 14.23 -4.12
CA ARG A 148 -6.18 15.69 -4.16
C ARG A 148 -6.18 16.23 -5.59
N ALA A 149 -5.31 15.74 -6.45
CA ALA A 149 -5.21 16.17 -7.84
C ALA A 149 -6.47 15.84 -8.63
N MET A 150 -7.15 14.73 -8.31
CA MET A 150 -8.42 14.35 -8.95
C MET A 150 -9.61 15.24 -8.58
N ALA A 151 -9.48 16.12 -7.60
CA ALA A 151 -10.59 16.96 -7.09
C ALA A 151 -11.18 17.92 -8.15
N HIS A 152 -10.51 18.16 -9.28
CA HIS A 152 -11.05 18.95 -10.38
C HIS A 152 -11.94 18.15 -11.35
N LEU A 153 -11.90 16.81 -11.29
CA LEU A 153 -12.79 15.95 -12.05
C LEU A 153 -14.16 15.87 -11.36
N PRO A 154 -15.23 15.54 -12.08
CA PRO A 154 -16.49 15.19 -11.45
C PRO A 154 -16.28 14.07 -10.41
N LYS A 155 -16.76 14.30 -9.19
CA LYS A 155 -16.54 13.36 -8.08
C LYS A 155 -17.25 12.03 -8.37
N ALA A 156 -16.49 10.94 -8.46
CA ALA A 156 -17.05 9.60 -8.51
C ALA A 156 -17.68 9.23 -7.16
N SER A 157 -18.72 8.39 -7.16
CA SER A 157 -19.28 7.83 -5.94
C SER A 157 -18.42 6.70 -5.38
N ASP A 158 -17.93 5.84 -6.25
CA ASP A 158 -17.35 4.55 -5.91
C ASP A 158 -15.88 4.48 -6.33
N VAL A 159 -15.04 3.89 -5.48
CA VAL A 159 -13.65 3.58 -5.79
C VAL A 159 -13.41 2.09 -5.60
N ILE A 160 -12.85 1.44 -6.60
CA ILE A 160 -12.41 0.05 -6.55
C ILE A 160 -10.87 0.06 -6.60
N VAL A 161 -10.24 -0.29 -5.49
CA VAL A 161 -8.78 -0.48 -5.41
C VAL A 161 -8.47 -1.92 -5.76
N GLY A 162 -7.65 -2.14 -6.77
CA GLY A 162 -7.53 -3.41 -7.46
C GLY A 162 -6.53 -4.42 -6.88
N GLU A 163 -6.21 -4.33 -5.62
CA GLU A 163 -5.32 -5.28 -4.93
C GLU A 163 -5.80 -6.74 -5.02
N PRO A 164 -4.88 -7.70 -4.98
CA PRO A 164 -5.17 -9.12 -5.21
C PRO A 164 -5.99 -9.74 -4.07
N THR A 165 -7.30 -9.76 -4.22
CA THR A 165 -8.27 -10.31 -3.26
C THR A 165 -8.97 -11.57 -3.74
N MET A 166 -8.53 -12.18 -4.85
CA MET A 166 -9.27 -13.26 -5.51
C MET A 166 -10.70 -12.85 -5.90
N MET A 167 -10.87 -11.59 -6.35
CA MET A 167 -12.15 -10.97 -6.71
C MET A 167 -13.18 -10.93 -5.57
N LYS A 168 -12.74 -10.98 -4.30
CA LYS A 168 -13.59 -10.81 -3.13
C LYS A 168 -13.65 -9.36 -2.70
N ALA A 169 -14.80 -8.92 -2.22
CA ALA A 169 -14.97 -7.57 -1.68
C ALA A 169 -14.32 -7.46 -0.30
N VAL A 170 -13.19 -6.77 -0.19
CA VAL A 170 -12.53 -6.44 1.08
C VAL A 170 -12.92 -5.03 1.49
N THR A 171 -13.48 -4.89 2.70
CA THR A 171 -14.12 -3.65 3.17
C THR A 171 -13.38 -3.00 4.33
N GLY A 172 -12.25 -3.55 4.74
CA GLY A 172 -11.42 -2.98 5.78
C GLY A 172 -10.02 -3.55 5.81
N HIS A 173 -9.05 -2.69 6.17
CA HIS A 173 -7.67 -3.10 6.42
C HIS A 173 -7.05 -2.33 7.59
N LYS A 174 -6.00 -2.92 8.19
CA LYS A 174 -5.23 -2.21 9.21
C LYS A 174 -4.44 -1.07 8.58
N GLY A 175 -4.31 0.02 9.32
CA GLY A 175 -3.34 1.06 9.03
C GLY A 175 -1.96 0.72 9.57
N GLY A 176 -1.03 1.67 9.45
CA GLY A 176 0.30 1.54 10.01
C GLY A 176 1.02 2.86 10.12
N VAL A 177 1.97 2.90 11.04
CA VAL A 177 2.94 3.97 11.14
C VAL A 177 4.27 3.36 11.53
N THR A 178 5.35 3.80 10.88
CA THR A 178 6.69 3.25 11.10
C THR A 178 7.71 4.36 11.22
N TRP A 179 8.66 4.16 12.12
CA TRP A 179 9.77 5.07 12.35
C TRP A 179 11.10 4.34 12.20
N TRP A 180 12.11 5.09 11.79
CA TRP A 180 13.49 4.76 12.04
C TRP A 180 13.90 5.42 13.35
N VAL A 181 14.37 4.61 14.28
CA VAL A 181 14.81 5.04 15.62
C VAL A 181 16.32 4.95 15.69
N HIS A 182 16.98 6.04 16.09
CA HIS A 182 18.41 6.05 16.36
C HIS A 182 18.65 6.48 17.83
N VAL A 183 19.15 5.56 18.61
CA VAL A 183 19.53 5.82 20.02
C VAL A 183 20.99 6.29 20.02
N HIS A 184 21.20 7.53 20.41
CA HIS A 184 22.51 8.15 20.62
C HIS A 184 22.93 7.97 22.08
N GLY A 185 23.83 7.04 22.32
CA GLY A 185 24.40 6.76 23.62
C GLY A 185 25.67 7.56 23.91
N PHE A 186 26.36 7.15 24.97
CA PHE A 186 27.66 7.71 25.34
C PHE A 186 28.66 6.59 25.63
N GLU A 187 29.69 6.51 24.80
CA GLU A 187 30.67 5.44 24.77
C GLU A 187 31.63 5.50 25.97
N VAL A 188 31.79 4.38 26.66
CA VAL A 188 32.75 4.18 27.73
C VAL A 188 33.22 2.73 27.72
N HIS A 189 34.34 2.46 28.41
CA HIS A 189 34.77 1.08 28.65
C HIS A 189 33.67 0.34 29.48
N SER A 190 33.39 -0.92 29.13
CA SER A 190 32.25 -1.66 29.75
C SER A 190 32.34 -1.77 31.25
N SER A 191 33.53 -1.75 31.88
CA SER A 191 33.71 -1.71 33.32
C SER A 191 33.25 -0.40 33.98
N LEU A 192 33.05 0.66 33.19
CA LEU A 192 32.61 1.99 33.64
C LEU A 192 31.19 2.30 33.15
N LEU A 193 30.39 1.28 32.86
CA LEU A 193 29.04 1.42 32.29
C LEU A 193 28.15 2.40 33.06
N HIS A 194 28.31 2.51 34.36
CA HIS A 194 27.58 3.46 35.23
C HIS A 194 27.84 4.93 34.89
N THR A 195 28.92 5.24 34.16
CA THR A 195 29.26 6.59 33.68
C THR A 195 28.95 6.82 32.22
N GLY A 196 28.44 5.83 31.49
CA GLY A 196 28.09 5.88 30.09
C GLY A 196 26.62 5.55 29.87
N VAL A 197 26.21 5.64 28.59
CA VAL A 197 24.86 5.27 28.16
C VAL A 197 25.00 4.31 26.97
N SER A 198 24.73 3.03 27.19
CA SER A 198 24.75 2.03 26.10
C SER A 198 23.51 2.13 25.25
N ALA A 199 23.66 2.60 24.02
CA ALA A 199 22.57 2.75 23.07
C ALA A 199 21.79 1.44 22.84
N ILE A 200 22.48 0.28 22.79
CA ILE A 200 21.85 -1.02 22.66
C ILE A 200 20.95 -1.33 23.85
N MET A 201 21.43 -1.10 25.08
CA MET A 201 20.64 -1.41 26.28
C MET A 201 19.43 -0.49 26.43
N TRP A 202 19.52 0.76 25.99
CA TRP A 202 18.40 1.69 25.99
C TRP A 202 17.43 1.43 24.84
N GLY A 203 17.93 1.09 23.64
CA GLY A 203 17.09 0.60 22.55
C GLY A 203 16.31 -0.66 22.91
N ALA A 204 16.98 -1.60 23.63
CA ALA A 204 16.34 -2.81 24.15
C ALA A 204 15.17 -2.50 25.11
N LYS A 205 15.24 -1.44 25.93
CA LYS A 205 14.11 -1.02 26.79
C LYS A 205 12.90 -0.58 25.96
N LEU A 206 13.11 0.13 24.85
CA LEU A 206 12.03 0.52 23.96
C LEU A 206 11.41 -0.69 23.25
N ILE A 207 12.24 -1.66 22.85
CA ILE A 207 11.78 -2.92 22.26
C ILE A 207 11.03 -3.77 23.28
N ASP A 208 11.51 -3.84 24.52
CA ASP A 208 10.82 -4.56 25.61
C ASP A 208 9.47 -3.92 25.95
N TRP A 209 9.40 -2.60 25.94
CA TRP A 209 8.13 -1.90 26.07
C TRP A 209 7.14 -2.30 24.96
N ALA A 210 7.59 -2.44 23.70
CA ALA A 210 6.76 -2.93 22.61
C ALA A 210 6.25 -4.36 22.85
N ASN A 211 7.09 -5.25 23.41
CA ASN A 211 6.70 -6.61 23.78
C ASN A 211 5.65 -6.62 24.89
N GLN A 212 5.84 -5.79 25.93
CA GLN A 212 4.88 -5.66 27.04
C GLN A 212 3.54 -5.08 26.55
N LEU A 213 3.59 -4.08 25.67
CA LEU A 213 2.41 -3.50 25.05
C LEU A 213 1.65 -4.55 24.23
N ASN A 214 2.34 -5.31 23.38
CA ASN A 214 1.73 -6.40 22.61
C ASN A 214 1.07 -7.44 23.51
N ALA A 215 1.74 -7.85 24.61
CA ALA A 215 1.17 -8.79 25.56
C ALA A 215 -0.13 -8.26 26.19
N SER A 216 -0.14 -7.00 26.60
CA SER A 216 -1.34 -6.37 27.18
C SER A 216 -2.49 -6.24 26.18
N LEU A 217 -2.18 -5.91 24.91
CA LEU A 217 -3.18 -5.79 23.85
C LEU A 217 -3.76 -7.14 23.43
N MET A 218 -2.94 -8.19 23.47
CA MET A 218 -3.36 -9.56 23.18
C MET A 218 -4.27 -10.14 24.27
N GLU A 219 -4.06 -9.77 25.56
CA GLU A 219 -4.91 -10.20 26.66
C GLU A 219 -6.21 -9.42 26.75
N ALA A 220 -6.25 -8.22 26.18
CA ALA A 220 -7.46 -7.39 26.18
C ALA A 220 -8.53 -7.95 25.24
N ALA A 221 -9.79 -7.90 25.65
CA ALA A 221 -10.90 -8.23 24.76
C ALA A 221 -10.92 -7.27 23.56
N PRO A 222 -11.15 -7.77 22.33
CA PRO A 222 -11.25 -6.93 21.16
C PRO A 222 -12.28 -5.82 21.31
N GLN A 223 -11.96 -4.60 20.97
CA GLN A 223 -12.84 -3.44 21.07
C GLN A 223 -13.31 -3.00 19.67
N GLY A 224 -14.61 -2.73 19.55
CA GLY A 224 -15.20 -2.21 18.32
C GLY A 224 -14.90 -3.09 17.10
N MET A 225 -14.35 -2.50 16.05
CA MET A 225 -14.02 -3.19 14.79
C MET A 225 -12.76 -4.08 14.87
N ALA A 226 -11.99 -4.03 15.96
CA ALA A 226 -10.78 -4.84 16.09
C ALA A 226 -11.04 -6.34 15.93
N GLY A 227 -12.19 -6.82 16.42
CA GLY A 227 -12.59 -8.24 16.31
C GLY A 227 -12.81 -8.74 14.88
N LEU A 228 -12.83 -7.87 13.89
CA LEU A 228 -12.94 -8.22 12.47
C LEU A 228 -11.58 -8.63 11.86
N PHE A 229 -10.48 -8.42 12.55
CA PHE A 229 -9.12 -8.60 12.05
C PHE A 229 -8.38 -9.74 12.74
N ASP A 230 -7.36 -10.27 12.09
CA ASP A 230 -6.44 -11.25 12.64
C ASP A 230 -5.00 -10.71 12.56
N PRO A 231 -4.30 -10.48 13.69
CA PRO A 231 -4.82 -10.52 15.07
C PRO A 231 -5.82 -9.39 15.35
N PRO A 232 -6.76 -9.59 16.33
CA PRO A 232 -7.85 -8.64 16.61
C PRO A 232 -7.41 -7.47 17.51
N TYR A 233 -6.21 -6.97 17.32
CA TYR A 233 -5.62 -5.85 18.06
C TYR A 233 -4.55 -5.12 17.23
N THR A 234 -4.22 -3.90 17.64
CA THR A 234 -3.05 -3.18 17.13
C THR A 234 -1.80 -3.80 17.72
N ASN A 235 -0.79 -4.05 16.89
CA ASN A 235 0.47 -4.63 17.33
C ASN A 235 1.66 -3.74 16.98
N ALA A 236 2.67 -3.73 17.87
CA ALA A 236 3.98 -3.14 17.63
C ALA A 236 4.95 -4.18 17.04
N HIS A 237 5.90 -3.72 16.22
CA HIS A 237 6.89 -4.59 15.60
C HIS A 237 8.24 -3.88 15.45
N VAL A 238 9.32 -4.64 15.65
CA VAL A 238 10.69 -4.24 15.32
C VAL A 238 11.29 -5.32 14.42
N GLY A 239 11.52 -4.96 13.14
CA GLY A 239 11.96 -5.91 12.12
C GLY A 239 13.47 -5.97 11.91
N GLN A 240 14.18 -4.88 12.23
CA GLN A 240 15.63 -4.75 12.05
C GLN A 240 16.23 -4.01 13.23
N ILE A 241 17.43 -4.42 13.62
CA ILE A 241 18.23 -3.73 14.63
C ILE A 241 19.71 -3.86 14.31
N ARG A 242 20.48 -2.79 14.51
CA ARG A 242 21.94 -2.76 14.41
C ARG A 242 22.53 -1.84 15.46
N GLY A 243 23.72 -2.13 15.98
CA GLY A 243 24.39 -1.24 16.94
C GLY A 243 25.62 -1.85 17.55
N GLY A 244 26.42 -0.96 18.19
CA GLY A 244 27.66 -1.30 18.86
C GLY A 244 28.84 -1.55 17.93
N THR A 245 30.05 -1.53 18.51
CA THR A 245 31.33 -1.66 17.79
C THR A 245 32.17 -2.79 18.34
N ALA A 246 32.18 -3.01 19.67
CA ALA A 246 32.95 -4.07 20.34
C ALA A 246 32.29 -4.49 21.64
N HIS A 247 32.55 -5.76 22.06
CA HIS A 247 31.91 -6.35 23.23
C HIS A 247 32.26 -5.70 24.56
N ASN A 248 33.38 -4.99 24.63
CA ASN A 248 33.90 -4.35 25.87
C ASN A 248 33.71 -2.81 25.86
N ILE A 249 32.88 -2.28 24.96
CA ILE A 249 32.56 -0.86 24.86
C ILE A 249 31.06 -0.69 25.03
N ALA A 250 30.60 0.28 25.86
CA ALA A 250 29.20 0.70 25.88
C ALA A 250 28.84 1.28 24.51
N ALA A 251 27.85 0.73 23.84
CA ALA A 251 27.51 1.11 22.48
C ALA A 251 27.11 2.59 22.39
N LYS A 252 27.72 3.35 21.47
CA LYS A 252 27.37 4.73 21.19
C LYS A 252 26.09 4.82 20.36
N ASP A 253 25.91 3.90 19.44
CA ASP A 253 24.82 3.93 18.46
C ASP A 253 24.03 2.61 18.50
N CYS A 254 22.70 2.74 18.36
CA CYS A 254 21.80 1.62 18.10
C CYS A 254 20.63 2.12 17.26
N GLU A 255 20.40 1.47 16.13
CA GLU A 255 19.35 1.85 15.19
C GLU A 255 18.40 0.68 14.95
N PHE A 256 17.11 0.97 14.78
CA PHE A 256 16.10 -0.03 14.44
C PHE A 256 14.86 0.58 13.80
N GLY A 257 14.15 -0.23 13.01
CA GLY A 257 12.84 0.11 12.51
C GLY A 257 11.76 -0.29 13.52
N PHE A 258 10.94 0.67 13.95
CA PHE A 258 9.81 0.47 14.86
C PHE A 258 8.50 0.81 14.14
N GLY A 259 7.46 0.01 14.30
CA GLY A 259 6.16 0.31 13.69
C GLY A 259 4.98 -0.27 14.42
N PHE A 260 3.80 0.33 14.17
CA PHE A 260 2.50 -0.20 14.56
C PHE A 260 1.70 -0.64 13.35
N ARG A 261 0.94 -1.75 13.51
CA ARG A 261 -0.19 -2.11 12.65
C ARG A 261 -1.47 -1.80 13.40
N VAL A 262 -2.21 -0.80 12.94
CA VAL A 262 -3.31 -0.17 13.68
C VAL A 262 -4.66 -0.65 13.15
N VAL A 263 -5.50 -1.18 14.03
CA VAL A 263 -6.86 -1.62 13.68
C VAL A 263 -7.79 -0.42 13.43
N PRO A 264 -8.77 -0.51 12.52
CA PRO A 264 -9.79 0.51 12.33
C PRO A 264 -10.55 0.85 13.62
N GLY A 265 -10.91 2.12 13.75
CA GLY A 265 -11.51 2.67 14.97
C GLY A 265 -10.48 3.25 15.94
N GLN A 266 -9.20 3.01 15.70
CA GLN A 266 -8.10 3.67 16.41
C GLN A 266 -7.39 4.64 15.45
N THR A 267 -6.83 5.74 16.01
CA THR A 267 -6.14 6.76 15.21
C THR A 267 -4.64 6.58 15.25
N LEU A 268 -3.95 6.89 14.16
CA LEU A 268 -2.49 6.91 14.12
C LEU A 268 -1.91 7.90 15.16
N ASP A 269 -2.59 9.04 15.37
CA ASP A 269 -2.14 10.07 16.32
C ASP A 269 -2.12 9.57 17.77
N HIS A 270 -3.07 8.71 18.16
CA HIS A 270 -3.03 8.06 19.47
C HIS A 270 -1.74 7.23 19.63
N TRP A 271 -1.41 6.43 18.62
CA TRP A 271 -0.23 5.56 18.66
C TRP A 271 1.09 6.34 18.54
N ARG A 272 1.09 7.43 17.75
CA ARG A 272 2.21 8.37 17.71
C ARG A 272 2.47 9.00 19.09
N ALA A 273 1.42 9.52 19.71
CA ALA A 273 1.55 10.13 21.04
C ALA A 273 2.05 9.13 22.10
N LEU A 274 1.53 7.91 22.07
CA LEU A 274 1.95 6.86 23.01
C LEU A 274 3.43 6.49 22.82
N PHE A 275 3.87 6.34 21.54
CA PHE A 275 5.26 6.03 21.22
C PHE A 275 6.20 7.17 21.60
N MET A 276 5.88 8.41 21.23
CA MET A 276 6.71 9.57 21.55
C MET A 276 6.82 9.81 23.06
N ALA A 277 5.74 9.60 23.81
CA ALA A 277 5.81 9.69 25.29
C ALA A 277 6.81 8.69 25.88
N LYS A 278 6.91 7.48 25.33
CA LYS A 278 7.90 6.49 25.76
C LYS A 278 9.32 6.86 25.35
N VAL A 279 9.48 7.40 24.15
CA VAL A 279 10.79 7.94 23.69
C VAL A 279 11.27 9.06 24.59
N ASP A 280 10.39 10.00 24.94
CA ASP A 280 10.71 11.15 25.80
C ASP A 280 11.07 10.68 27.23
N GLU A 281 10.32 9.72 27.79
CA GLU A 281 10.62 9.09 29.09
C GLU A 281 12.04 8.51 29.12
N LEU A 282 12.37 7.67 28.12
CA LEU A 282 13.68 7.02 28.05
C LEU A 282 14.81 8.02 27.81
N THR A 283 14.58 9.02 26.96
CA THR A 283 15.54 10.10 26.71
C THR A 283 15.83 10.87 28.00
N ALA A 284 14.81 11.24 28.76
CA ALA A 284 14.98 11.93 30.05
C ALA A 284 15.77 11.10 31.06
N GLU A 285 15.58 9.77 31.06
CA GLU A 285 16.39 8.87 31.93
C GLU A 285 17.85 8.79 31.45
N MET A 286 18.11 8.70 30.16
CA MET A 286 19.45 8.69 29.59
C MET A 286 20.21 9.99 29.94
N GLN A 287 19.55 11.13 29.82
CA GLN A 287 20.13 12.44 30.10
C GLN A 287 20.48 12.70 31.58
N LYS A 288 19.89 11.97 32.53
CA LYS A 288 20.33 11.99 33.93
C LYS A 288 21.73 11.42 34.09
N ILE A 289 22.18 10.55 33.18
CA ILE A 289 23.53 9.93 33.19
C ILE A 289 24.47 10.75 32.31
N ARG A 290 24.02 11.05 31.05
CA ARG A 290 24.76 11.82 30.06
C ARG A 290 23.81 12.77 29.34
N PRO A 291 23.93 14.09 29.51
CA PRO A 291 23.07 15.07 28.86
C PRO A 291 23.14 15.03 27.31
N GLU A 292 24.23 14.49 26.76
CA GLU A 292 24.44 14.35 25.33
C GLU A 292 23.67 13.17 24.71
N ALA A 293 23.16 12.24 25.54
CA ALA A 293 22.45 11.06 25.07
C ALA A 293 20.96 11.38 24.76
N TRP A 294 20.43 10.83 23.68
CA TRP A 294 19.07 11.06 23.26
C TRP A 294 18.58 10.00 22.27
N ILE A 295 17.29 10.01 21.96
CA ILE A 295 16.69 9.13 20.97
C ILE A 295 16.13 9.98 19.84
N GLU A 296 16.64 9.75 18.63
CA GLU A 296 16.14 10.34 17.39
C GLU A 296 15.08 9.45 16.77
N VAL A 297 14.00 10.07 16.28
CA VAL A 297 12.89 9.37 15.66
C VAL A 297 12.55 10.05 14.33
N THR A 298 12.61 9.29 13.24
CA THR A 298 12.23 9.76 11.90
C THR A 298 11.08 8.92 11.38
N GLU A 299 9.90 9.53 11.18
CA GLU A 299 8.76 8.84 10.58
C GLU A 299 9.07 8.50 9.12
N LYS A 300 8.88 7.24 8.74
CA LYS A 300 9.17 6.71 7.39
C LYS A 300 7.91 6.34 6.62
N PHE A 301 6.83 5.99 7.32
CA PHE A 301 5.63 5.48 6.72
C PHE A 301 4.43 5.85 7.58
N SER A 302 3.32 6.19 6.92
CA SER A 302 2.06 6.49 7.58
C SER A 302 0.89 6.16 6.66
N LEU A 303 0.08 5.20 7.04
CA LEU A 303 -1.10 4.77 6.31
C LEU A 303 -2.30 4.70 7.26
N PRO A 304 -3.36 5.49 7.08
CA PRO A 304 -4.57 5.38 7.89
C PRO A 304 -5.20 3.97 7.76
N PRO A 305 -5.85 3.47 8.81
CA PRO A 305 -6.67 2.27 8.67
C PRO A 305 -7.88 2.54 7.76
N PHE A 306 -8.28 1.53 6.99
CA PHE A 306 -9.50 1.53 6.19
C PHE A 306 -10.62 0.83 6.97
N ALA A 307 -11.72 1.53 7.21
CA ALA A 307 -12.82 1.04 8.02
C ALA A 307 -14.04 0.67 7.17
N PRO A 308 -14.75 -0.44 7.48
CA PRO A 308 -16.03 -0.73 6.84
C PRO A 308 -17.04 0.38 7.13
N THR A 309 -17.76 0.83 6.10
CA THR A 309 -18.73 1.92 6.17
C THR A 309 -20.12 1.39 5.89
N LYS A 310 -21.10 1.73 6.72
CA LYS A 310 -22.48 1.32 6.50
C LYS A 310 -23.06 2.01 5.27
N GLY A 311 -23.65 1.23 4.37
CA GLY A 311 -24.28 1.76 3.15
C GLY A 311 -23.29 2.11 2.04
N ASN A 312 -22.07 1.56 2.07
CA ASN A 312 -21.02 1.73 1.08
C ASN A 312 -21.49 1.26 -0.31
N SER A 313 -21.62 2.19 -1.25
CA SER A 313 -22.11 1.91 -2.61
C SER A 313 -21.09 1.12 -3.44
N ALA A 314 -19.79 1.35 -3.24
CA ALA A 314 -18.74 0.61 -3.93
C ALA A 314 -18.74 -0.88 -3.53
N GLU A 315 -18.91 -1.16 -2.23
CA GLU A 315 -19.09 -2.53 -1.73
C GLU A 315 -20.33 -3.18 -2.36
N ALA A 316 -21.47 -2.49 -2.33
CA ALA A 316 -22.71 -3.01 -2.91
C ALA A 316 -22.56 -3.29 -4.42
N LEU A 317 -21.88 -2.42 -5.17
CA LEU A 317 -21.61 -2.58 -6.59
C LEU A 317 -20.74 -3.83 -6.84
N VAL A 318 -19.61 -3.97 -6.12
CA VAL A 318 -18.69 -5.10 -6.29
C VAL A 318 -19.38 -6.41 -5.94
N ARG A 319 -20.11 -6.49 -4.81
CA ARG A 319 -20.86 -7.69 -4.43
C ARG A 319 -21.90 -8.09 -5.47
N GLN A 320 -22.59 -7.14 -6.09
CA GLN A 320 -23.54 -7.42 -7.17
C GLN A 320 -22.87 -7.94 -8.44
N ILE A 321 -21.64 -7.52 -8.73
CA ILE A 321 -20.88 -7.95 -9.92
C ILE A 321 -20.27 -9.33 -9.69
N THR A 322 -19.63 -9.54 -8.53
CA THR A 322 -18.89 -10.78 -8.21
C THR A 322 -19.77 -11.89 -7.68
N GLY A 323 -20.89 -11.54 -7.01
CA GLY A 323 -21.71 -12.50 -6.24
C GLY A 323 -21.11 -12.84 -4.87
N ASP A 324 -20.00 -12.19 -4.47
CA ASP A 324 -19.39 -12.40 -3.15
C ASP A 324 -20.25 -11.75 -2.06
N ASN A 325 -20.64 -12.57 -1.07
CA ASN A 325 -21.41 -12.13 0.10
C ASN A 325 -20.63 -12.35 1.41
N SER A 326 -19.35 -12.70 1.33
CA SER A 326 -18.51 -12.91 2.51
C SER A 326 -18.02 -11.58 3.08
N ASP A 327 -17.79 -11.56 4.38
CA ASP A 327 -17.12 -10.43 5.04
C ASP A 327 -15.61 -10.68 5.00
N ASN A 328 -14.89 -9.80 4.31
CA ASN A 328 -13.46 -9.93 4.12
C ASN A 328 -12.74 -8.69 4.64
N PHE A 329 -11.74 -8.94 5.49
CA PHE A 329 -10.86 -7.93 6.08
C PHE A 329 -9.42 -8.42 5.98
N VAL A 330 -8.47 -7.50 5.80
CA VAL A 330 -7.06 -7.84 5.66
C VAL A 330 -6.19 -7.08 6.66
N SER A 331 -5.07 -7.67 7.03
CA SER A 331 -4.14 -7.04 8.00
C SER A 331 -3.00 -6.25 7.34
N TYR A 332 -2.84 -6.34 6.02
CA TYR A 332 -1.98 -5.44 5.26
C TYR A 332 -2.75 -4.15 4.90
N GLY A 333 -2.04 -3.11 4.50
CA GLY A 333 -2.64 -1.84 4.12
C GLY A 333 -2.69 -1.67 2.61
N THR A 334 -3.55 -0.80 2.11
CA THR A 334 -3.69 -0.42 0.70
C THR A 334 -4.03 1.06 0.57
N GLU A 335 -4.05 1.59 -0.64
CA GLU A 335 -4.45 2.98 -0.91
C GLU A 335 -5.93 3.29 -0.56
N ALA A 336 -6.75 2.29 -0.30
CA ALA A 336 -8.19 2.45 -0.03
C ALA A 336 -8.48 3.46 1.09
N SER A 337 -7.65 3.50 2.13
CA SER A 337 -7.80 4.45 3.23
C SER A 337 -7.66 5.91 2.81
N HIS A 338 -6.84 6.20 1.80
CA HIS A 338 -6.66 7.56 1.29
C HIS A 338 -7.85 8.03 0.47
N PHE A 339 -8.44 7.16 -0.34
CA PHE A 339 -9.70 7.46 -1.03
C PHE A 339 -10.86 7.61 -0.03
N GLN A 340 -10.95 6.74 1.00
CA GLN A 340 -11.94 6.88 2.06
C GLN A 340 -11.80 8.23 2.79
N ALA A 341 -10.58 8.64 3.12
CA ALA A 341 -10.30 9.96 3.70
C ALA A 341 -10.68 11.11 2.75
N GLY A 342 -10.61 10.90 1.43
CA GLY A 342 -11.10 11.80 0.39
C GLY A 342 -12.64 11.85 0.26
N GLY A 343 -13.36 11.07 1.07
CA GLY A 343 -14.82 11.05 1.11
C GLY A 343 -15.46 10.27 -0.02
N TYR A 344 -14.80 9.21 -0.50
CA TYR A 344 -15.35 8.25 -1.45
C TYR A 344 -15.89 7.02 -0.71
N ASP A 345 -16.89 6.35 -1.29
CA ASP A 345 -17.18 4.97 -0.96
C ASP A 345 -16.13 4.06 -1.61
N VAL A 346 -15.48 3.21 -0.83
CA VAL A 346 -14.31 2.44 -1.28
C VAL A 346 -14.48 0.96 -0.98
N VAL A 347 -14.00 0.13 -1.89
CA VAL A 347 -13.84 -1.31 -1.71
C VAL A 347 -12.52 -1.76 -2.35
N VAL A 348 -11.86 -2.74 -1.74
CA VAL A 348 -10.70 -3.37 -2.34
C VAL A 348 -11.16 -4.67 -3.03
N CYS A 349 -10.90 -4.79 -4.34
CA CYS A 349 -11.28 -5.97 -5.12
C CYS A 349 -10.45 -6.05 -6.40
N GLY A 350 -9.63 -7.08 -6.50
CA GLY A 350 -8.84 -7.35 -7.70
C GLY A 350 -8.53 -8.83 -7.90
N PRO A 351 -8.09 -9.20 -9.11
CA PRO A 351 -7.75 -10.57 -9.44
C PRO A 351 -6.38 -10.95 -8.86
N GLY A 352 -6.18 -12.23 -8.63
CA GLY A 352 -4.94 -12.77 -8.07
C GLY A 352 -4.98 -12.91 -6.55
N SER A 353 -3.91 -13.46 -6.00
CA SER A 353 -3.79 -13.79 -4.58
C SER A 353 -2.57 -13.12 -3.95
N ILE A 354 -2.78 -12.41 -2.84
CA ILE A 354 -1.71 -11.82 -2.04
C ILE A 354 -0.66 -12.85 -1.58
N ASN A 355 -1.02 -14.14 -1.52
CA ASN A 355 -0.11 -15.19 -1.08
C ASN A 355 1.06 -15.44 -2.04
N VAL A 356 0.99 -15.00 -3.29
CA VAL A 356 2.05 -15.12 -4.29
C VAL A 356 2.70 -13.78 -4.62
N ALA A 357 2.16 -12.69 -4.12
CA ALA A 357 2.77 -11.37 -4.19
C ALA A 357 4.11 -11.34 -3.44
N HIS A 358 5.05 -10.50 -3.89
CA HIS A 358 6.38 -10.32 -3.31
C HIS A 358 7.28 -11.58 -3.32
N GLN A 359 6.80 -12.70 -3.87
CA GLN A 359 7.56 -13.94 -4.00
C GLN A 359 8.33 -13.98 -5.33
N PRO A 360 9.45 -14.73 -5.43
CA PRO A 360 10.00 -15.10 -6.73
C PRO A 360 8.98 -15.94 -7.50
N ASP A 361 9.00 -15.83 -8.82
CA ASP A 361 8.02 -16.48 -9.70
C ASP A 361 6.57 -16.09 -9.37
N GLU A 362 6.34 -14.83 -8.99
CA GLU A 362 5.01 -14.24 -8.88
C GLU A 362 4.20 -14.53 -10.13
N TYR A 363 2.91 -14.83 -9.96
CA TYR A 363 2.02 -15.15 -11.07
C TYR A 363 0.57 -14.77 -10.81
N ILE A 364 -0.17 -14.54 -11.89
CA ILE A 364 -1.64 -14.57 -11.88
C ILE A 364 -2.13 -15.77 -12.68
N THR A 365 -3.16 -16.48 -12.19
CA THR A 365 -3.75 -17.57 -12.97
C THR A 365 -4.56 -17.00 -14.14
N LEU A 366 -4.59 -17.73 -15.27
CA LEU A 366 -5.45 -17.36 -16.41
C LEU A 366 -6.92 -17.24 -16.00
N GLU A 367 -7.37 -18.09 -15.06
CA GLU A 367 -8.74 -18.05 -14.52
C GLU A 367 -9.02 -16.74 -13.80
N GLN A 368 -8.15 -16.31 -12.87
CA GLN A 368 -8.29 -15.06 -12.11
C GLN A 368 -8.19 -13.84 -13.03
N PHE A 369 -7.29 -13.84 -13.99
CA PHE A 369 -7.17 -12.75 -14.94
C PHE A 369 -8.43 -12.64 -15.82
N ALA A 370 -8.96 -13.76 -16.29
CA ALA A 370 -10.23 -13.81 -17.03
C ALA A 370 -11.43 -13.42 -16.16
N GLU A 371 -11.41 -13.75 -14.87
CA GLU A 371 -12.47 -13.30 -13.94
C GLU A 371 -12.43 -11.79 -13.75
N GLY A 372 -11.25 -11.20 -13.60
CA GLY A 372 -11.06 -9.75 -13.58
C GLY A 372 -11.56 -9.08 -14.86
N GLN A 373 -11.29 -9.68 -16.04
CA GLN A 373 -11.84 -9.16 -17.29
C GLN A 373 -13.37 -9.23 -17.33
N ARG A 374 -13.97 -10.35 -16.93
CA ARG A 374 -15.44 -10.46 -16.84
C ARG A 374 -16.05 -9.45 -15.85
N PHE A 375 -15.34 -9.18 -14.75
CA PHE A 375 -15.73 -8.12 -13.83
C PHE A 375 -15.80 -6.76 -14.50
N MET A 376 -14.75 -6.37 -15.25
CA MET A 376 -14.72 -5.09 -15.97
C MET A 376 -15.83 -5.02 -17.05
N GLU A 377 -16.09 -6.11 -17.75
CA GLU A 377 -17.20 -6.16 -18.73
C GLU A 377 -18.56 -5.90 -18.06
N ARG A 378 -18.84 -6.56 -16.92
CA ARG A 378 -20.07 -6.35 -16.15
C ARG A 378 -20.14 -4.94 -15.54
N LEU A 379 -19.01 -4.37 -15.12
CA LEU A 379 -18.94 -3.00 -14.65
C LEU A 379 -19.35 -2.02 -15.76
N LEU A 380 -18.77 -2.18 -16.96
CA LEU A 380 -19.10 -1.34 -18.13
C LEU A 380 -20.59 -1.42 -18.51
N GLU A 381 -21.23 -2.59 -18.41
CA GLU A 381 -22.68 -2.72 -18.65
C GLU A 381 -23.51 -1.94 -17.62
N ARG A 382 -23.03 -1.77 -16.37
CA ARG A 382 -23.70 -0.99 -15.34
C ARG A 382 -23.49 0.51 -15.47
N LEU A 383 -22.49 0.92 -16.22
CA LEU A 383 -22.21 2.33 -16.50
C LEU A 383 -22.91 2.84 -17.77
N LYS A 384 -23.60 1.96 -18.51
CA LYS A 384 -24.50 2.33 -19.61
C LYS A 384 -25.83 2.81 -19.04
#